data_5433463d47a3d7ee8c96b0108e540f52
#
_entry.id   5433463d47a3d7ee8c96b0108e540f52
#
_cell.length_a   1.000
_cell.length_b   1.000
_cell.length_c   1.000
_cell.angle_alpha   90.00
_cell.angle_beta   90.00
_cell.angle_gamma   90.00
#
_symmetry.space_group_name_H-M   'P 1'
#
loop_
_entity.id
_entity.type
_entity.pdbx_description
1 polymer ?
#
loop_
_entity_poly.entity_id
_entity_poly.type
_entity_poly.pdbx_seq_one_letter_code
_entity_poly.pdbx_strand_id
1 'polypeptide(L)'
;MKKSIKLVSSVFMTLLLLLSFARGAYEGVVAHSTATPEAPAINIQKYETRTWRNAFVHYAVDWNETIQIGDTKYIAYGGGPGANKRFVHVELCETTDYDKFKRSYDKYVKLLAKILRDRGLSVEKG
;
A
#
# COMPACT_ATOMS: atom_id res chain seq x y z
N MET A 1 7.59 41.13 -4.41
CA MET A 1 8.74 40.30 -4.01
C MET A 1 8.47 39.39 -2.79
N LYS A 2 7.92 39.90 -1.67
CA LYS A 2 7.66 39.06 -0.48
C LYS A 2 6.67 37.90 -0.72
N LYS A 3 5.67 38.04 -1.60
CA LYS A 3 4.70 36.97 -1.93
C LYS A 3 5.32 35.81 -2.74
N SER A 4 6.26 36.11 -3.64
CA SER A 4 6.92 35.07 -4.46
C SER A 4 7.91 34.23 -3.65
N ILE A 5 8.62 34.83 -2.67
CA ILE A 5 9.54 34.11 -1.78
C ILE A 5 8.77 33.14 -0.87
N LYS A 6 7.60 33.52 -0.34
CA LYS A 6 6.75 32.63 0.46
C LYS A 6 6.20 31.45 -0.37
N LEU A 7 5.83 31.67 -1.62
CA LEU A 7 5.33 30.63 -2.51
C LEU A 7 6.43 29.60 -2.84
N VAL A 8 7.63 30.07 -3.18
CA VAL A 8 8.79 29.19 -3.45
C VAL A 8 9.17 28.37 -2.22
N SER A 9 9.16 28.96 -1.03
CA SER A 9 9.42 28.26 0.23
C SER A 9 8.37 27.19 0.52
N SER A 10 7.07 27.47 0.27
CA SER A 10 5.98 26.50 0.45
C SER A 10 6.07 25.32 -0.50
N VAL A 11 6.38 25.56 -1.80
CA VAL A 11 6.59 24.50 -2.80
C VAL A 11 7.81 23.65 -2.45
N PHE A 12 8.91 24.27 -2.01
CA PHE A 12 10.12 23.57 -1.58
C PHE A 12 9.88 22.69 -0.35
N MET A 13 9.15 23.17 0.65
CA MET A 13 8.78 22.41 1.84
C MET A 13 7.87 21.22 1.50
N THR A 14 6.91 21.40 0.57
CA THR A 14 6.03 20.30 0.11
C THR A 14 6.84 19.25 -0.62
N LEU A 15 7.77 19.64 -1.50
CA LEU A 15 8.65 18.72 -2.22
C LEU A 15 9.57 17.96 -1.26
N LEU A 16 10.13 18.61 -0.25
CA LEU A 16 10.99 18.00 0.77
C LEU A 16 10.20 16.97 1.61
N LEU A 17 8.96 17.27 1.99
CA LEU A 17 8.07 16.33 2.68
C LEU A 17 7.76 15.10 1.83
N LEU A 18 7.47 15.28 0.54
CA LEU A 18 7.24 14.17 -0.38
C LEU A 18 8.49 13.29 -0.55
N LEU A 19 9.67 13.88 -0.63
CA LEU A 19 10.94 13.16 -0.73
C LEU A 19 11.26 12.37 0.54
N SER A 20 10.84 12.84 1.72
CA SER A 20 11.08 12.13 2.99
C SER A 20 10.30 10.82 3.10
N PHE A 21 9.19 10.66 2.36
CA PHE A 21 8.39 9.44 2.29
C PHE A 21 8.70 8.59 1.06
N ALA A 22 9.49 9.10 0.12
CA ALA A 22 9.96 8.33 -1.01
C ALA A 22 10.94 7.24 -0.54
N ARG A 23 10.87 6.08 -1.17
CA ARG A 23 11.83 5.01 -0.95
C ARG A 23 12.56 4.68 -2.25
N GLY A 24 13.66 3.94 -2.14
CA GLY A 24 14.27 3.28 -3.29
C GLY A 24 13.38 2.17 -3.87
N ALA A 25 13.94 1.38 -4.77
CA ALA A 25 13.24 0.22 -5.30
C ALA A 25 12.85 -0.75 -4.17
N TYR A 26 11.60 -1.22 -4.16
CA TYR A 26 11.15 -2.18 -3.15
C TYR A 26 11.83 -3.54 -3.33
N GLU A 27 11.98 -4.26 -2.22
CA GLU A 27 12.74 -5.51 -2.13
C GLU A 27 11.83 -6.75 -2.04
N GLY A 28 10.53 -6.56 -1.98
CA GLY A 28 9.57 -7.64 -1.84
C GLY A 28 8.16 -7.14 -1.52
N VAL A 29 7.33 -8.04 -1.02
CA VAL A 29 5.95 -7.75 -0.61
C VAL A 29 5.70 -8.22 0.82
N VAL A 30 4.79 -7.52 1.52
CA VAL A 30 4.18 -8.00 2.76
C VAL A 30 2.72 -8.34 2.48
N ALA A 31 2.38 -9.57 2.77
CA ALA A 31 1.04 -10.11 2.63
C ALA A 31 0.29 -9.93 3.97
N HIS A 32 -0.72 -9.06 3.98
CA HIS A 32 -1.56 -8.78 5.14
C HIS A 32 -2.97 -9.35 4.97
N SER A 33 -3.67 -9.45 6.08
CA SER A 33 -5.12 -9.62 6.17
C SER A 33 -5.70 -8.45 6.95
N THR A 34 -6.86 -7.95 6.54
CA THR A 34 -7.42 -6.69 7.07
C THR A 34 -7.81 -6.71 8.53
N ALA A 35 -7.94 -7.89 9.15
CA ALA A 35 -8.48 -8.06 10.51
C ALA A 35 -9.85 -7.35 10.71
N THR A 36 -10.57 -7.11 9.62
CA THR A 36 -11.88 -6.44 9.60
C THR A 36 -12.83 -7.27 8.73
N PRO A 37 -13.45 -8.32 9.29
CA PRO A 37 -14.31 -9.23 8.53
C PRO A 37 -15.41 -8.51 7.75
N GLU A 38 -15.66 -8.97 6.52
CA GLU A 38 -16.70 -8.47 5.60
C GLU A 38 -16.54 -7.00 5.16
N ALA A 39 -15.43 -6.34 5.46
CA ALA A 39 -15.14 -5.01 4.92
C ALA A 39 -14.55 -5.11 3.51
N PRO A 40 -15.20 -4.53 2.48
CA PRO A 40 -14.67 -4.52 1.12
C PRO A 40 -13.48 -3.55 0.98
N ALA A 41 -12.69 -3.72 -0.07
CA ALA A 41 -11.49 -2.93 -0.33
C ALA A 41 -11.73 -1.41 -0.35
N ILE A 42 -12.89 -0.98 -0.84
CA ILE A 42 -13.26 0.44 -0.84
C ILE A 42 -13.39 1.02 0.58
N ASN A 43 -13.81 0.23 1.55
CA ASN A 43 -13.88 0.67 2.96
C ASN A 43 -12.48 0.80 3.56
N ILE A 44 -11.60 -0.13 3.23
CA ILE A 44 -10.18 -0.07 3.64
C ILE A 44 -9.53 1.19 3.05
N GLN A 45 -9.70 1.43 1.76
CA GLN A 45 -9.20 2.66 1.12
C GLN A 45 -9.69 3.93 1.80
N LYS A 46 -10.99 4.05 2.05
CA LYS A 46 -11.58 5.23 2.70
C LYS A 46 -11.04 5.45 4.11
N TYR A 47 -10.84 4.37 4.85
CA TYR A 47 -10.28 4.43 6.20
C TYR A 47 -8.81 4.89 6.14
N GLU A 48 -7.98 4.22 5.40
CA GLU A 48 -6.54 4.48 5.34
C GLU A 48 -6.19 5.82 4.69
N THR A 49 -6.99 6.29 3.73
CA THR A 49 -6.82 7.64 3.17
C THR A 49 -6.96 8.73 4.24
N ARG A 50 -7.79 8.51 5.26
CA ARG A 50 -7.95 9.44 6.38
C ARG A 50 -6.92 9.25 7.50
N THR A 51 -6.40 8.04 7.63
CA THR A 51 -5.50 7.64 8.73
C THR A 51 -4.10 7.27 8.27
N TRP A 52 -3.71 7.67 7.08
CA TRP A 52 -2.47 7.23 6.43
C TRP A 52 -1.19 7.46 7.26
N ARG A 53 -1.21 8.45 8.16
CA ARG A 53 -0.09 8.71 9.09
C ARG A 53 0.06 7.64 10.17
N ASN A 54 -1.00 6.88 10.45
CA ASN A 54 -1.02 5.87 11.50
C ASN A 54 -0.89 4.46 10.92
N ALA A 55 -1.64 4.19 9.85
CA ALA A 55 -1.60 2.90 9.14
C ALA A 55 -1.97 3.12 7.68
N PHE A 56 -1.24 2.45 6.79
CA PHE A 56 -1.43 2.61 5.36
C PHE A 56 -0.73 1.46 4.61
N VAL A 57 -1.43 0.88 3.65
CA VAL A 57 -0.91 -0.11 2.72
C VAL A 57 -1.03 0.36 1.27
N HIS A 58 -0.34 -0.28 0.35
CA HIS A 58 -0.35 0.11 -1.06
C HIS A 58 -1.58 -0.39 -1.81
N TYR A 59 -2.07 -1.58 -1.46
CA TYR A 59 -3.21 -2.22 -2.13
C TYR A 59 -4.12 -2.91 -1.14
N ALA A 60 -5.42 -2.91 -1.44
CA ALA A 60 -6.41 -3.78 -0.83
C ALA A 60 -7.12 -4.60 -1.91
N VAL A 61 -7.36 -5.88 -1.62
CA VAL A 61 -7.97 -6.84 -2.55
C VAL A 61 -9.18 -7.48 -1.90
N ASP A 62 -10.33 -7.40 -2.55
CA ASP A 62 -11.55 -8.08 -2.15
C ASP A 62 -12.12 -8.96 -3.27
N TRP A 63 -13.29 -9.51 -3.04
CA TRP A 63 -14.00 -10.39 -3.97
C TRP A 63 -14.47 -9.70 -5.25
N ASN A 64 -14.56 -8.38 -5.27
CA ASN A 64 -14.98 -7.60 -6.43
C ASN A 64 -13.79 -6.97 -7.16
N GLU A 65 -12.86 -6.39 -6.42
CA GLU A 65 -11.85 -5.50 -7.00
C GLU A 65 -10.50 -5.52 -6.27
N THR A 66 -9.51 -4.98 -6.93
CA THR A 66 -8.22 -4.61 -6.37
C THR A 66 -8.10 -3.09 -6.42
N ILE A 67 -7.87 -2.46 -5.28
CA ILE A 67 -7.71 -1.01 -5.16
C ILE A 67 -6.27 -0.68 -4.82
N GLN A 68 -5.64 0.18 -5.62
CA GLN A 68 -4.39 0.81 -5.24
C GLN A 68 -4.69 2.04 -4.37
N ILE A 69 -4.24 1.99 -3.12
CA ILE A 69 -4.45 3.04 -2.13
C ILE A 69 -3.32 4.07 -2.20
N GLY A 70 -2.11 3.61 -2.43
CA GLY A 70 -0.94 4.46 -2.54
C GLY A 70 0.08 3.99 -3.56
N ASP A 71 0.89 4.94 -4.04
CA ASP A 71 1.95 4.66 -4.99
C ASP A 71 3.08 3.88 -4.29
N THR A 72 3.54 2.80 -4.92
CA THR A 72 4.59 1.91 -4.39
C THR A 72 5.96 2.56 -4.23
N LYS A 73 6.16 3.75 -4.78
CA LYS A 73 7.40 4.54 -4.55
C LYS A 73 7.49 5.17 -3.16
N TYR A 74 6.41 5.18 -2.41
CA TYR A 74 6.39 5.68 -1.03
C TYR A 74 6.44 4.53 -0.02
N ILE A 75 6.87 4.83 1.20
CA ILE A 75 6.86 3.86 2.30
C ILE A 75 5.42 3.59 2.76
N ALA A 76 5.16 2.38 3.23
CA ALA A 76 3.91 2.03 3.89
C ALA A 76 4.01 2.20 5.41
N TYR A 77 2.89 2.09 6.10
CA TYR A 77 2.80 2.07 7.55
C TYR A 77 1.87 0.92 7.99
N GLY A 78 2.41 -0.20 8.38
CA GLY A 78 1.60 -1.36 8.79
C GLY A 78 2.40 -2.63 9.04
N GLY A 79 3.68 -2.65 8.68
CA GLY A 79 4.55 -3.82 8.84
C GLY A 79 5.74 -3.61 9.78
N GLY A 80 5.74 -2.51 10.53
CA GLY A 80 6.87 -2.11 11.37
C GLY A 80 8.00 -1.42 10.58
N PRO A 81 8.95 -0.76 11.29
CA PRO A 81 9.92 0.15 10.67
C PRO A 81 10.79 -0.48 9.58
N GLY A 82 11.15 -1.75 9.74
CA GLY A 82 11.95 -2.48 8.76
C GLY A 82 11.19 -2.78 7.48
N ALA A 83 9.97 -3.30 7.60
CA ALA A 83 9.14 -3.67 6.47
C ALA A 83 8.57 -2.45 5.73
N ASN A 84 8.17 -1.41 6.46
CA ASN A 84 7.58 -0.21 5.89
C ASN A 84 8.44 0.45 4.82
N LYS A 85 9.75 0.47 5.03
CA LYS A 85 10.71 1.11 4.13
C LYS A 85 11.08 0.25 2.92
N ARG A 86 10.89 -1.07 3.00
CA ARG A 86 11.48 -2.03 2.06
C ARG A 86 10.47 -2.70 1.14
N PHE A 87 9.24 -2.88 1.60
CA PHE A 87 8.27 -3.76 0.93
C PHE A 87 7.03 -3.02 0.44
N VAL A 88 6.40 -3.59 -0.59
CA VAL A 88 5.03 -3.25 -0.98
C VAL A 88 4.09 -4.01 -0.05
N HIS A 89 3.09 -3.34 0.49
CA HIS A 89 2.12 -3.92 1.41
C HIS A 89 0.78 -4.12 0.70
N VAL A 90 0.21 -5.32 0.82
CA VAL A 90 -1.05 -5.70 0.20
C VAL A 90 -1.96 -6.36 1.24
N GLU A 91 -3.16 -5.82 1.40
CA GLU A 91 -4.20 -6.34 2.28
C GLU A 91 -5.15 -7.28 1.52
N LEU A 92 -5.39 -8.46 2.08
CA LEU A 92 -6.49 -9.34 1.69
C LEU A 92 -7.70 -9.05 2.58
N CYS A 93 -8.81 -8.63 1.99
CA CYS A 93 -10.06 -8.42 2.71
C CYS A 93 -10.66 -9.76 3.17
N GLU A 94 -10.99 -9.82 4.46
CA GLU A 94 -11.51 -11.01 5.10
C GLU A 94 -13.00 -11.20 4.82
N THR A 95 -13.41 -12.46 4.68
CA THR A 95 -14.81 -12.85 4.53
C THR A 95 -15.00 -14.30 5.00
N THR A 96 -16.17 -14.61 5.51
CA THR A 96 -16.60 -15.98 5.86
C THR A 96 -17.25 -16.70 4.67
N ASP A 97 -17.59 -16.00 3.62
CA ASP A 97 -18.13 -16.56 2.38
C ASP A 97 -17.01 -17.20 1.54
N TYR A 98 -17.12 -18.51 1.29
CA TYR A 98 -16.09 -19.25 0.56
C TYR A 98 -15.88 -18.76 -0.88
N ASP A 99 -16.95 -18.42 -1.61
CA ASP A 99 -16.84 -17.97 -3.00
C ASP A 99 -16.21 -16.57 -3.09
N LYS A 100 -16.57 -15.69 -2.17
CA LYS A 100 -15.90 -14.39 -2.03
C LYS A 100 -14.43 -14.56 -1.71
N PHE A 101 -14.11 -15.38 -0.72
CA PHE A 101 -12.72 -15.67 -0.33
C PHE A 101 -11.91 -16.19 -1.52
N LYS A 102 -12.43 -17.20 -2.24
CA LYS A 102 -11.74 -17.77 -3.41
C LYS A 102 -11.44 -16.72 -4.48
N ARG A 103 -12.40 -15.85 -4.79
CA ARG A 103 -12.20 -14.76 -5.76
C ARG A 103 -11.17 -13.74 -5.28
N SER A 104 -11.24 -13.35 -4.01
CA SER A 104 -10.26 -12.42 -3.40
C SER A 104 -8.86 -13.00 -3.41
N TYR A 105 -8.74 -14.24 -2.96
CA TYR A 105 -7.46 -14.94 -2.84
C TYR A 105 -6.77 -15.13 -4.20
N ASP A 106 -7.51 -15.48 -5.24
CA ASP A 106 -6.98 -15.62 -6.60
C ASP A 106 -6.38 -14.30 -7.12
N LYS A 107 -7.10 -13.19 -6.95
CA LYS A 107 -6.59 -11.85 -7.30
C LYS A 107 -5.38 -11.45 -6.46
N TYR A 108 -5.43 -11.75 -5.17
CA TYR A 108 -4.37 -11.42 -4.22
C TYR A 108 -3.05 -12.11 -4.57
N VAL A 109 -3.07 -13.42 -4.78
CA VAL A 109 -1.88 -14.18 -5.17
C VAL A 109 -1.32 -13.69 -6.52
N LYS A 110 -2.19 -13.41 -7.51
CA LYS A 110 -1.78 -12.86 -8.80
C LYS A 110 -1.12 -11.49 -8.66
N LEU A 111 -1.64 -10.63 -7.79
CA LEU A 111 -1.08 -9.31 -7.53
C LEU A 111 0.30 -9.41 -6.85
N LEU A 112 0.44 -10.24 -5.81
CA LEU A 112 1.72 -10.47 -5.14
C LEU A 112 2.78 -10.95 -6.14
N ALA A 113 2.43 -11.93 -6.98
CA ALA A 113 3.33 -12.46 -8.00
C ALA A 113 3.70 -11.38 -9.04
N LYS A 114 2.74 -10.53 -9.45
CA LYS A 114 2.99 -9.42 -10.38
C LYS A 114 3.97 -8.41 -9.80
N ILE A 115 3.76 -7.99 -8.55
CA ILE A 115 4.64 -7.04 -7.86
C ILE A 115 6.08 -7.56 -7.81
N LEU A 116 6.26 -8.83 -7.49
CA LEU A 116 7.59 -9.45 -7.47
C LEU A 116 8.22 -9.51 -8.88
N ARG A 117 7.47 -9.97 -9.88
CA ARG A 117 7.96 -10.03 -11.27
C ARG A 117 8.34 -8.67 -11.83
N ASP A 118 7.58 -7.63 -11.55
CA ASP A 118 7.84 -6.27 -12.05
C ASP A 118 9.21 -5.73 -11.56
N ARG A 119 9.75 -6.33 -10.49
CA ARG A 119 11.07 -6.04 -9.95
C ARG A 119 12.13 -7.11 -10.23
N GLY A 120 11.79 -8.17 -10.97
CA GLY A 120 12.69 -9.29 -11.20
C GLY A 120 13.03 -10.09 -9.93
N LEU A 121 12.12 -10.05 -8.93
CA LEU A 121 12.30 -10.77 -7.67
C LEU A 121 11.70 -12.17 -7.77
N SER A 122 12.37 -13.15 -7.15
CA SER A 122 11.85 -14.51 -7.02
C SER A 122 10.85 -14.62 -5.87
N VAL A 123 10.03 -15.68 -5.91
CA VAL A 123 9.13 -16.04 -4.81
C VAL A 123 9.92 -16.87 -3.80
N GLU A 124 10.66 -16.20 -2.94
CA GLU A 124 11.35 -16.83 -1.82
C GLU A 124 10.72 -16.39 -0.52
N LYS A 125 10.59 -17.33 0.39
CA LYS A 125 10.07 -17.08 1.72
C LYS A 125 11.22 -16.49 2.55
N GLY A 126 11.04 -15.23 2.94
CA GLY A 126 11.94 -14.55 3.87
C GLY A 126 11.77 -15.02 5.31
#